data_379047574f21ce5a4288e48c940ceb4a
#
_entry.id   379047574f21ce5a4288e48c940ceb4a
#
_cell.length_a   1.000
_cell.length_b   1.000
_cell.length_c   1.000
_cell.angle_alpha   90.00
_cell.angle_beta   90.00
_cell.angle_gamma   90.00
#
_symmetry.space_group_name_H-M   'P 1'
#
loop_
_entity.id
_entity.type
_entity.pdbx_description
1 polymer ?
#
loop_
_entity_poly.entity_id
_entity_poly.type
_entity_poly.pdbx_seq_one_letter_code
_entity_poly.pdbx_strand_id
1 'polypeptide(L)'
;MKKKGIFGGTFDPIHNGHLHIAYEALYKLNLNKIIFIPSGNPPHKTNKLVTNAETRYKLVKNVIKNEKKFEVSRYELEKKSFSYTYETLQYFKEKEPSTEWYFITGADCLMELYSWKNINEILKLCHFVVFRRSGYSMNDIINQKKQIEHEFHKNIIFLDIPIIDISSTFIREKLSEEKNVSYLVPEAVSKFLKESNLYK
;
A
#
# COMPACT_ATOMS: atom_id res chain seq x y z
N MET A 1 -23.15 -4.15 -6.60
CA MET A 1 -21.82 -4.22 -7.23
C MET A 1 -20.80 -4.53 -6.14
N LYS A 2 -19.78 -5.37 -6.41
CA LYS A 2 -18.74 -5.65 -5.41
C LYS A 2 -17.77 -4.47 -5.35
N LYS A 3 -17.33 -4.12 -4.12
CA LYS A 3 -16.33 -3.09 -3.87
C LYS A 3 -15.08 -3.74 -3.32
N LYS A 4 -13.93 -3.56 -3.98
CA LYS A 4 -12.66 -4.13 -3.53
C LYS A 4 -11.57 -3.07 -3.47
N GLY A 5 -10.74 -3.15 -2.42
CA GLY A 5 -9.56 -2.31 -2.27
C GLY A 5 -8.31 -2.98 -2.84
N ILE A 6 -7.47 -2.22 -3.50
CA ILE A 6 -6.09 -2.57 -3.84
C ILE A 6 -5.20 -1.74 -2.92
N PHE A 7 -4.40 -2.40 -2.10
CA PHE A 7 -3.45 -1.77 -1.21
C PHE A 7 -2.03 -2.16 -1.64
N GLY A 8 -1.45 -1.29 -2.46
CA GLY A 8 -0.08 -1.45 -2.95
C GLY A 8 0.95 -0.99 -1.92
N GLY A 9 2.07 -1.66 -1.87
CA GLY A 9 3.16 -1.26 -0.98
C GLY A 9 4.39 -2.15 -1.08
N THR A 10 5.52 -1.64 -0.61
CA THR A 10 6.73 -2.46 -0.53
C THR A 10 6.61 -3.53 0.56
N PHE A 11 5.97 -3.19 1.70
CA PHE A 11 5.82 -4.06 2.88
C PHE A 11 7.14 -4.67 3.34
N ASP A 12 8.11 -3.81 3.64
CA ASP A 12 9.50 -4.19 3.94
C ASP A 12 9.97 -3.74 5.35
N PRO A 13 9.41 -4.34 6.44
CA PRO A 13 8.34 -5.33 6.48
C PRO A 13 6.93 -4.72 6.55
N ILE A 14 5.90 -5.57 6.41
CA ILE A 14 4.53 -5.22 6.81
C ILE A 14 4.49 -4.97 8.32
N HIS A 15 3.67 -3.98 8.76
CA HIS A 15 3.59 -3.53 10.14
C HIS A 15 2.17 -3.14 10.55
N ASN A 16 1.94 -2.89 11.84
CA ASN A 16 0.63 -2.59 12.41
C ASN A 16 -0.03 -1.35 11.78
N GLY A 17 0.75 -0.36 11.34
CA GLY A 17 0.24 0.80 10.60
C GLY A 17 -0.39 0.40 9.26
N HIS A 18 0.16 -0.57 8.53
CA HIS A 18 -0.46 -1.07 7.30
C HIS A 18 -1.79 -1.77 7.57
N LEU A 19 -1.84 -2.60 8.62
CA LEU A 19 -3.08 -3.29 8.99
C LEU A 19 -4.17 -2.30 9.43
N HIS A 20 -3.80 -1.29 10.22
CA HIS A 20 -4.73 -0.23 10.63
C HIS A 20 -5.36 0.44 9.41
N ILE A 21 -4.57 0.88 8.44
CA ILE A 21 -5.06 1.50 7.21
C ILE A 21 -5.99 0.56 6.44
N ALA A 22 -5.62 -0.72 6.32
CA ALA A 22 -6.42 -1.71 5.61
C ALA A 22 -7.78 -1.92 6.28
N TYR A 23 -7.83 -2.06 7.61
CA TYR A 23 -9.10 -2.21 8.33
C TYR A 23 -9.97 -0.94 8.25
N GLU A 24 -9.38 0.22 8.44
CA GLU A 24 -10.12 1.49 8.34
C GLU A 24 -10.70 1.69 6.94
N ALA A 25 -9.94 1.42 5.89
CA ALA A 25 -10.43 1.47 4.51
C ALA A 25 -11.53 0.44 4.27
N LEU A 26 -11.36 -0.79 4.77
CA LEU A 26 -12.37 -1.85 4.64
C LEU A 26 -13.72 -1.42 5.21
N TYR A 27 -13.72 -0.83 6.40
CA TYR A 27 -14.96 -0.46 7.10
C TYR A 27 -15.54 0.86 6.60
N LYS A 28 -14.74 1.92 6.49
CA LYS A 28 -15.23 3.25 6.10
C LYS A 28 -15.75 3.30 4.65
N LEU A 29 -15.16 2.51 3.76
CA LEU A 29 -15.57 2.44 2.35
C LEU A 29 -16.53 1.27 2.06
N ASN A 30 -16.92 0.50 3.08
CA ASN A 30 -17.77 -0.69 2.96
C ASN A 30 -17.25 -1.67 1.89
N LEU A 31 -15.92 -1.96 1.91
CA LEU A 31 -15.31 -2.86 0.95
C LEU A 31 -15.64 -4.31 1.27
N ASN A 32 -15.84 -5.11 0.25
CA ASN A 32 -16.02 -6.55 0.39
C ASN A 32 -14.70 -7.27 0.69
N LYS A 33 -13.59 -6.75 0.09
CA LYS A 33 -12.24 -7.28 0.28
C LYS A 33 -11.18 -6.21 0.08
N ILE A 34 -10.00 -6.44 0.66
CA ILE A 34 -8.77 -5.72 0.34
C ILE A 34 -7.73 -6.72 -0.17
N ILE A 35 -7.11 -6.37 -1.28
CA ILE A 35 -6.03 -7.13 -1.90
C ILE A 35 -4.72 -6.38 -1.65
N PHE A 36 -3.86 -6.98 -0.83
CA PHE A 36 -2.50 -6.49 -0.64
C PHE A 36 -1.66 -6.85 -1.86
N ILE A 37 -0.91 -5.87 -2.37
CA ILE A 37 -0.02 -6.08 -3.52
C ILE A 37 1.40 -5.67 -3.12
N PRO A 38 2.21 -6.63 -2.64
CA PRO A 38 3.63 -6.37 -2.44
C PRO A 38 4.28 -6.04 -3.77
N SER A 39 4.96 -4.89 -3.85
CA SER A 39 5.62 -4.46 -5.08
C SER A 39 6.74 -5.43 -5.47
N GLY A 40 6.77 -5.84 -6.74
CA GLY A 40 7.82 -6.68 -7.28
C GLY A 40 9.11 -5.87 -7.48
N ASN A 41 9.12 -5.03 -8.49
CA ASN A 41 10.25 -4.17 -8.84
C ASN A 41 9.77 -2.71 -8.97
N PRO A 42 9.67 -1.96 -7.84
CA PRO A 42 9.15 -0.60 -7.86
C PRO A 42 10.14 0.37 -8.52
N PRO A 43 9.73 1.15 -9.54
CA PRO A 43 10.61 2.03 -10.31
C PRO A 43 11.29 3.13 -9.46
N HIS A 44 10.69 3.52 -8.33
CA HIS A 44 11.19 4.59 -7.46
C HIS A 44 12.22 4.12 -6.41
N LYS A 45 12.60 2.82 -6.38
CA LYS A 45 13.48 2.26 -5.33
C LYS A 45 14.72 1.55 -5.88
N THR A 46 15.22 1.96 -7.02
CA THR A 46 16.37 1.32 -7.70
C THR A 46 17.68 1.34 -6.90
N ASN A 47 17.82 2.23 -5.92
CA ASN A 47 19.07 2.43 -5.15
C ASN A 47 18.99 1.98 -3.68
N LYS A 48 17.91 1.32 -3.24
CA LYS A 48 17.77 0.84 -1.84
C LYS A 48 17.77 -0.67 -1.81
N LEU A 49 18.53 -1.23 -0.85
CA LEU A 49 18.43 -2.65 -0.51
C LEU A 49 17.00 -2.93 0.00
N VAL A 50 16.20 -3.57 -0.84
CA VAL A 50 14.85 -4.01 -0.50
C VAL A 50 14.90 -5.52 -0.30
N THR A 51 14.27 -6.01 0.75
CA THR A 51 14.14 -7.45 0.99
C THR A 51 13.51 -8.15 -0.21
N ASN A 52 13.97 -9.36 -0.49
CA ASN A 52 13.45 -10.19 -1.58
C ASN A 52 11.91 -10.18 -1.62
N ALA A 53 11.34 -9.98 -2.81
CA ALA A 53 9.89 -9.84 -3.00
C ALA A 53 9.10 -11.06 -2.52
N GLU A 54 9.63 -12.26 -2.70
CA GLU A 54 9.00 -13.50 -2.22
C GLU A 54 8.93 -13.56 -0.69
N THR A 55 9.96 -13.11 0.00
CA THR A 55 9.99 -13.00 1.47
C THR A 55 8.92 -12.04 1.95
N ARG A 56 8.82 -10.85 1.34
CA ARG A 56 7.81 -9.84 1.68
C ARG A 56 6.38 -10.34 1.43
N TYR A 57 6.15 -11.03 0.31
CA TYR A 57 4.88 -11.68 0.00
C TYR A 57 4.50 -12.71 1.07
N LYS A 58 5.43 -13.61 1.44
CA LYS A 58 5.19 -14.64 2.47
C LYS A 58 4.84 -14.03 3.82
N LEU A 59 5.51 -12.95 4.21
CA LEU A 59 5.19 -12.21 5.44
C LEU A 59 3.80 -11.62 5.39
N VAL A 60 3.43 -10.91 4.32
CA VAL A 60 2.06 -10.38 4.16
C VAL A 60 1.04 -11.51 4.23
N LYS A 61 1.23 -12.59 3.45
CA LYS A 61 0.34 -13.75 3.42
C LYS A 61 0.13 -14.36 4.82
N ASN A 62 1.22 -14.53 5.58
CA ASN A 62 1.14 -15.11 6.94
C ASN A 62 0.39 -14.18 7.91
N VAL A 63 0.60 -12.87 7.81
CA VAL A 63 -0.05 -11.86 8.65
C VAL A 63 -1.57 -11.85 8.43
N ILE A 64 -2.03 -11.93 7.18
CA ILE A 64 -3.46 -11.78 6.84
C ILE A 64 -4.22 -13.11 6.76
N LYS A 65 -3.58 -14.26 6.97
CA LYS A 65 -4.16 -15.60 6.71
C LYS A 65 -5.48 -15.90 7.42
N ASN A 66 -5.71 -15.27 8.57
CA ASN A 66 -6.90 -15.47 9.39
C ASN A 66 -8.01 -14.44 9.10
N GLU A 67 -7.76 -13.44 8.23
CA GLU A 67 -8.73 -12.42 7.89
C GLU A 67 -9.39 -12.74 6.54
N LYS A 68 -10.64 -13.17 6.59
CA LYS A 68 -11.39 -13.61 5.38
C LYS A 68 -11.60 -12.51 4.33
N LYS A 69 -11.52 -11.24 4.75
CA LYS A 69 -11.69 -10.09 3.87
C LYS A 69 -10.38 -9.56 3.29
N PHE A 70 -9.24 -10.16 3.65
CA PHE A 70 -7.93 -9.80 3.11
C PHE A 70 -7.39 -10.88 2.20
N GLU A 71 -6.79 -10.47 1.10
CA GLU A 71 -6.10 -11.33 0.15
C GLU A 71 -4.73 -10.71 -0.17
N VAL A 72 -3.80 -11.52 -0.65
CA VAL A 72 -2.51 -11.04 -1.16
C VAL A 72 -2.32 -11.53 -2.59
N SER A 73 -1.92 -10.65 -3.49
CA SER A 73 -1.68 -10.98 -4.89
C SER A 73 -0.18 -11.09 -5.20
N ARG A 74 0.16 -12.03 -6.06
CA ARG A 74 1.51 -12.21 -6.60
C ARG A 74 1.74 -11.43 -7.90
N TYR A 75 0.73 -10.75 -8.41
CA TYR A 75 0.73 -10.16 -9.75
C TYR A 75 2.00 -9.34 -10.05
N GLU A 76 2.42 -8.47 -9.13
CA GLU A 76 3.62 -7.66 -9.34
C GLU A 76 4.93 -8.45 -9.14
N LEU A 77 4.92 -9.51 -8.34
CA LEU A 77 6.09 -10.37 -8.16
C LEU A 77 6.41 -11.19 -9.41
N GLU A 78 5.39 -11.56 -10.17
CA GLU A 78 5.52 -12.38 -11.39
C GLU A 78 5.96 -11.56 -12.60
N LYS A 79 5.94 -10.23 -12.50
CA LYS A 79 6.45 -9.35 -13.53
C LYS A 79 7.97 -9.33 -13.57
N LYS A 80 8.53 -9.48 -14.78
CA LYS A 80 9.99 -9.30 -15.02
C LYS A 80 10.39 -7.83 -15.21
N SER A 81 9.41 -6.96 -15.52
CA SER A 81 9.59 -5.53 -15.73
C SER A 81 9.25 -4.72 -14.47
N PHE A 82 9.43 -3.39 -14.54
CA PHE A 82 8.92 -2.50 -13.50
C PHE A 82 7.42 -2.67 -13.30
N SER A 83 6.97 -2.56 -12.04
CA SER A 83 5.56 -2.61 -11.69
C SER A 83 4.97 -1.21 -11.72
N TYR A 84 4.09 -0.94 -12.69
CA TYR A 84 3.36 0.32 -12.78
C TYR A 84 1.92 0.14 -12.28
N THR A 85 1.44 1.08 -11.50
CA THR A 85 0.10 1.03 -10.89
C THR A 85 -1.02 0.91 -11.92
N TYR A 86 -0.95 1.60 -13.06
CA TYR A 86 -1.98 1.52 -14.10
C TYR A 86 -2.13 0.10 -14.67
N GLU A 87 -1.02 -0.64 -14.85
CA GLU A 87 -1.07 -2.03 -15.33
C GLU A 87 -1.67 -2.98 -14.30
N THR A 88 -1.36 -2.72 -13.02
CA THR A 88 -1.95 -3.48 -11.92
C THR A 88 -3.46 -3.28 -11.86
N LEU A 89 -3.93 -2.04 -11.95
CA LEU A 89 -5.35 -1.71 -11.97
C LEU A 89 -6.06 -2.28 -13.20
N GLN A 90 -5.44 -2.17 -14.37
CA GLN A 90 -5.96 -2.74 -15.61
C GLN A 90 -6.17 -4.26 -15.49
N TYR A 91 -5.15 -4.98 -15.02
CA TYR A 91 -5.26 -6.43 -14.79
C TYR A 91 -6.44 -6.81 -13.90
N PHE A 92 -6.62 -6.13 -12.77
CA PHE A 92 -7.74 -6.43 -11.87
C PHE A 92 -9.09 -6.03 -12.47
N LYS A 93 -9.14 -4.93 -13.21
CA LYS A 93 -10.36 -4.49 -13.90
C LYS A 93 -10.77 -5.44 -15.02
N GLU A 94 -9.83 -5.98 -15.79
CA GLU A 94 -10.08 -6.99 -16.82
C GLU A 94 -10.55 -8.31 -16.21
N LYS A 95 -9.95 -8.72 -15.08
CA LYS A 95 -10.31 -9.96 -14.39
C LYS A 95 -11.69 -9.90 -13.72
N GLU A 96 -12.09 -8.74 -13.23
CA GLU A 96 -13.37 -8.52 -12.58
C GLU A 96 -14.01 -7.19 -13.04
N PRO A 97 -14.59 -7.14 -14.27
CA PRO A 97 -15.09 -5.90 -14.88
C PRO A 97 -16.21 -5.22 -14.10
N SER A 98 -17.04 -6.01 -13.40
CA SER A 98 -18.18 -5.51 -12.61
C SER A 98 -17.81 -5.03 -11.20
N THR A 99 -16.52 -5.15 -10.80
CA THR A 99 -16.05 -4.70 -9.49
C THR A 99 -15.70 -3.22 -9.51
N GLU A 100 -16.14 -2.49 -8.50
CA GLU A 100 -15.64 -1.15 -8.18
C GLU A 100 -14.31 -1.28 -7.45
N TRP A 101 -13.27 -0.71 -8.04
CA TRP A 101 -11.92 -0.77 -7.49
C TRP A 101 -11.56 0.50 -6.73
N TYR A 102 -10.96 0.35 -5.56
CA TYR A 102 -10.48 1.42 -4.70
C TYR A 102 -8.98 1.25 -4.51
N PHE A 103 -8.18 2.17 -5.04
CA PHE A 103 -6.72 2.14 -4.86
C PHE A 103 -6.35 2.95 -3.63
N ILE A 104 -5.81 2.26 -2.60
CA ILE A 104 -5.53 2.81 -1.28
C ILE A 104 -4.05 3.12 -1.19
N THR A 105 -3.71 4.39 -0.91
CA THR A 105 -2.33 4.86 -0.87
C THR A 105 -2.13 6.02 0.11
N GLY A 106 -0.89 6.30 0.48
CA GLY A 106 -0.54 7.41 1.36
C GLY A 106 -0.54 8.77 0.64
N ALA A 107 -0.53 9.84 1.43
CA ALA A 107 -0.45 11.21 0.93
C ALA A 107 0.83 11.48 0.13
N ASP A 108 1.93 10.79 0.42
CA ASP A 108 3.17 10.82 -0.36
C ASP A 108 2.94 10.49 -1.84
N CYS A 109 2.15 9.45 -2.11
CA CYS A 109 1.77 9.07 -3.47
C CYS A 109 0.88 10.11 -4.17
N LEU A 110 0.01 10.80 -3.44
CA LEU A 110 -0.79 11.90 -3.98
C LEU A 110 0.11 13.08 -4.41
N MET A 111 1.09 13.42 -3.58
CA MET A 111 2.04 14.51 -3.87
C MET A 111 2.91 14.20 -5.10
N GLU A 112 3.24 12.93 -5.31
CA GLU A 112 4.06 12.48 -6.44
C GLU A 112 3.23 12.01 -7.66
N LEU A 113 1.90 12.09 -7.61
CA LEU A 113 1.01 11.45 -8.59
C LEU A 113 1.27 11.92 -10.03
N TYR A 114 1.67 13.18 -10.25
CA TYR A 114 2.03 13.69 -11.57
C TYR A 114 3.23 12.99 -12.21
N SER A 115 4.11 12.39 -11.40
CA SER A 115 5.25 11.60 -11.88
C SER A 115 4.87 10.17 -12.28
N TRP A 116 3.64 9.75 -11.96
CA TRP A 116 3.21 8.38 -12.22
C TRP A 116 2.85 8.19 -13.71
N LYS A 117 3.25 7.05 -14.23
CA LYS A 117 2.95 6.67 -15.60
C LYS A 117 1.44 6.47 -15.77
N ASN A 118 0.86 7.11 -16.81
CA ASN A 118 -0.54 6.98 -17.19
C ASN A 118 -1.55 7.35 -16.07
N ILE A 119 -1.34 8.49 -15.39
CA ILE A 119 -2.23 9.00 -14.34
C ILE A 119 -3.71 9.01 -14.77
N ASN A 120 -4.01 9.43 -16.01
CA ASN A 120 -5.37 9.43 -16.54
C ASN A 120 -6.04 8.04 -16.47
N GLU A 121 -5.30 7.01 -16.84
CA GLU A 121 -5.83 5.63 -16.79
C GLU A 121 -6.00 5.16 -15.36
N ILE A 122 -5.07 5.49 -14.45
CA ILE A 122 -5.21 5.18 -13.02
C ILE A 122 -6.54 5.74 -12.49
N LEU A 123 -6.79 7.03 -12.72
CA LEU A 123 -7.99 7.72 -12.22
C LEU A 123 -9.29 7.30 -12.93
N LYS A 124 -9.23 6.68 -14.10
CA LYS A 124 -10.40 6.07 -14.76
C LYS A 124 -10.73 4.67 -14.23
N LEU A 125 -9.70 3.91 -13.84
CA LEU A 125 -9.83 2.51 -13.49
C LEU A 125 -10.27 2.28 -12.04
N CYS A 126 -10.07 3.27 -11.14
CA CYS A 126 -10.38 3.13 -9.72
C CYS A 126 -10.86 4.41 -9.06
N HIS A 127 -11.44 4.27 -7.87
CA HIS A 127 -11.55 5.35 -6.90
C HIS A 127 -10.20 5.48 -6.19
N PHE A 128 -9.54 6.63 -6.36
CA PHE A 128 -8.25 6.89 -5.74
C PHE A 128 -8.46 7.33 -4.29
N VAL A 129 -7.93 6.57 -3.33
CA VAL A 129 -8.14 6.74 -1.89
C VAL A 129 -6.81 7.10 -1.23
N VAL A 130 -6.78 8.23 -0.56
CA VAL A 130 -5.59 8.78 0.10
C VAL A 130 -5.79 8.83 1.60
N PHE A 131 -4.88 8.29 2.37
CA PHE A 131 -4.82 8.47 3.82
C PHE A 131 -3.67 9.42 4.20
N ARG A 132 -3.89 10.13 5.30
CA ARG A 132 -2.86 11.01 5.86
C ARG A 132 -1.66 10.22 6.36
N ARG A 133 -0.48 10.77 6.13
CA ARG A 133 0.79 10.27 6.65
C ARG A 133 1.62 11.47 7.14
N SER A 134 2.52 11.25 8.09
CA SER A 134 3.51 12.27 8.49
C SER A 134 4.36 12.72 7.30
N GLY A 135 4.85 13.97 7.36
CA GLY A 135 5.74 14.54 6.36
C GLY A 135 5.09 15.58 5.43
N TYR A 136 3.75 15.67 5.38
CA TYR A 136 3.06 16.71 4.60
C TYR A 136 2.03 17.45 5.45
N SER A 137 1.91 18.77 5.26
CA SER A 137 0.87 19.54 5.91
C SER A 137 -0.52 19.18 5.34
N MET A 138 -1.58 19.32 6.14
CA MET A 138 -2.93 19.08 5.65
C MET A 138 -3.30 20.04 4.52
N ASN A 139 -2.81 21.27 4.56
CA ASN A 139 -3.07 22.27 3.52
C ASN A 139 -2.45 21.85 2.19
N ASP A 140 -1.21 21.32 2.19
CA ASP A 140 -0.55 20.86 0.97
C ASP A 140 -1.32 19.67 0.36
N ILE A 141 -1.75 18.71 1.19
CA ILE A 141 -2.54 17.57 0.75
C ILE A 141 -3.86 18.02 0.12
N ILE A 142 -4.57 18.94 0.76
CA ILE A 142 -5.85 19.47 0.27
C ILE A 142 -5.67 20.24 -1.04
N ASN A 143 -4.63 21.05 -1.15
CA ASN A 143 -4.35 21.82 -2.36
C ASN A 143 -4.01 20.89 -3.52
N GLN A 144 -3.13 19.91 -3.30
CA GLN A 144 -2.77 18.90 -4.32
C GLN A 144 -4.01 18.11 -4.76
N LYS A 145 -4.84 17.67 -3.80
CA LYS A 145 -6.09 16.98 -4.11
C LYS A 145 -6.98 17.82 -5.01
N LYS A 146 -7.25 19.10 -4.65
CA LYS A 146 -8.08 20.01 -5.44
C LYS A 146 -7.55 20.22 -6.84
N GLN A 147 -6.23 20.36 -6.99
CA GLN A 147 -5.58 20.55 -8.29
C GLN A 147 -5.82 19.32 -9.20
N ILE A 148 -5.58 18.12 -8.68
CA ILE A 148 -5.78 16.89 -9.43
C ILE A 148 -7.27 16.68 -9.77
N GLU A 149 -8.17 16.91 -8.81
CA GLU A 149 -9.62 16.79 -9.06
C GLU A 149 -10.12 17.74 -10.14
N HIS A 150 -9.61 18.97 -10.14
CA HIS A 150 -9.95 19.97 -11.17
C HIS A 150 -9.41 19.58 -12.55
N GLU A 151 -8.15 19.16 -12.63
CA GLU A 151 -7.49 18.83 -13.90
C GLU A 151 -8.05 17.57 -14.56
N PHE A 152 -8.27 16.52 -13.75
CA PHE A 152 -8.68 15.21 -14.27
C PHE A 152 -10.19 14.96 -14.17
N HIS A 153 -10.96 15.89 -13.62
CA HIS A 153 -12.42 15.75 -13.37
C HIS A 153 -12.78 14.45 -12.64
N LYS A 154 -11.97 14.09 -11.62
CA LYS A 154 -12.12 12.89 -10.80
C LYS A 154 -12.02 13.23 -9.33
N ASN A 155 -12.92 12.68 -8.53
CA ASN A 155 -12.87 12.82 -7.08
C ASN A 155 -11.82 11.90 -6.47
N ILE A 156 -11.01 12.46 -5.57
CA ILE A 156 -10.08 11.73 -4.72
C ILE A 156 -10.70 11.58 -3.34
N ILE A 157 -10.83 10.35 -2.88
CA ILE A 157 -11.37 10.06 -1.56
C ILE A 157 -10.27 10.28 -0.51
N PHE A 158 -10.51 11.20 0.41
CA PHE A 158 -9.63 11.36 1.57
C PHE A 158 -10.15 10.48 2.71
N LEU A 159 -9.34 9.51 3.11
CA LEU A 159 -9.67 8.60 4.21
C LEU A 159 -9.21 9.24 5.52
N ASP A 160 -10.14 9.86 6.23
CA ASP A 160 -9.90 10.45 7.54
C ASP A 160 -9.88 9.35 8.60
N ILE A 161 -8.68 9.04 9.05
CA ILE A 161 -8.39 7.97 10.03
C ILE A 161 -7.38 8.46 11.07
N PRO A 162 -7.39 7.91 12.29
CA PRO A 162 -6.34 8.18 13.26
C PRO A 162 -4.96 7.84 12.69
N ILE A 163 -3.99 8.74 12.90
CA ILE A 163 -2.64 8.51 12.41
C ILE A 163 -1.92 7.55 13.37
N ILE A 164 -1.48 6.44 12.83
CA ILE A 164 -0.50 5.57 13.50
C ILE A 164 0.82 5.75 12.73
N ASP A 165 1.71 6.55 13.32
CA ASP A 165 2.97 6.93 12.68
C ASP A 165 4.03 5.83 12.82
N ILE A 166 3.80 4.73 12.10
CA ILE A 166 4.73 3.61 11.98
C ILE A 166 5.17 3.51 10.52
N SER A 167 6.48 3.45 10.28
CA SER A 167 7.03 3.20 8.95
C SER A 167 7.98 2.00 8.94
N SER A 168 8.05 1.31 7.78
CA SER A 168 9.02 0.24 7.60
C SER A 168 10.47 0.73 7.77
N THR A 169 10.77 1.97 7.38
CA THR A 169 12.10 2.58 7.56
C THR A 169 12.45 2.69 9.04
N PHE A 170 11.55 3.25 9.85
CA PHE A 170 11.73 3.36 11.30
C PHE A 170 11.94 1.99 11.97
N ILE A 171 11.20 0.96 11.50
CA ILE A 171 11.39 -0.42 12.01
C ILE A 171 12.79 -0.94 11.67
N ARG A 172 13.25 -0.76 10.43
CA ARG A 172 14.59 -1.21 10.01
C ARG A 172 15.71 -0.48 10.75
N GLU A 173 15.59 0.83 10.95
CA GLU A 173 16.52 1.62 11.75
C GLU A 173 16.62 1.10 13.19
N LYS A 174 15.48 0.83 13.82
CA LYS A 174 15.48 0.24 15.18
C LYS A 174 16.13 -1.15 15.22
N LEU A 175 15.91 -1.98 14.19
CA LEU A 175 16.52 -3.31 14.13
C LEU A 175 18.03 -3.27 13.93
N SER A 176 18.54 -2.32 13.10
CA SER A 176 19.98 -2.12 12.95
C SER A 176 20.67 -1.61 14.23
N GLU A 177 19.90 -1.01 15.14
CA GLU A 177 20.33 -0.61 16.47
C GLU A 177 20.03 -1.67 17.55
N GLU A 178 19.68 -2.90 17.15
CA GLU A 178 19.32 -4.03 18.02
C GLU A 178 18.14 -3.75 18.97
N LYS A 179 17.30 -2.75 18.65
CA LYS A 179 16.14 -2.39 19.47
C LYS A 179 14.94 -3.30 19.21
N ASN A 180 14.15 -3.54 20.26
CA ASN A 180 12.92 -4.32 20.14
C ASN A 180 11.86 -3.59 19.31
N VAL A 181 11.29 -4.28 18.33
CA VAL A 181 10.22 -3.77 17.43
C VAL A 181 8.94 -4.59 17.51
N SER A 182 8.84 -5.55 18.44
CA SER A 182 7.68 -6.46 18.52
C SER A 182 6.33 -5.76 18.68
N TYR A 183 6.31 -4.58 19.27
CA TYR A 183 5.10 -3.76 19.46
C TYR A 183 4.67 -3.00 18.18
N LEU A 184 5.53 -2.91 17.18
CA LEU A 184 5.28 -2.20 15.92
C LEU A 184 4.77 -3.11 14.81
N VAL A 185 4.99 -4.40 14.94
CA VAL A 185 4.71 -5.40 13.90
C VAL A 185 3.81 -6.51 14.42
N PRO A 186 3.05 -7.19 13.54
CA PRO A 186 2.34 -8.41 13.92
C PRO A 186 3.28 -9.50 14.45
N GLU A 187 2.76 -10.36 15.33
CA GLU A 187 3.53 -11.43 15.96
C GLU A 187 4.30 -12.31 14.95
N ALA A 188 3.64 -12.68 13.85
CA ALA A 188 4.25 -13.48 12.78
C ALA A 188 5.48 -12.81 12.16
N VAL A 189 5.45 -11.48 12.03
CA VAL A 189 6.59 -10.69 11.53
C VAL A 189 7.67 -10.61 12.62
N SER A 190 7.30 -10.36 13.87
CA SER A 190 8.24 -10.29 14.99
C SER A 190 9.02 -11.60 15.13
N LYS A 191 8.33 -12.75 15.04
CA LYS A 191 8.97 -14.07 15.09
C LYS A 191 9.96 -14.24 13.92
N PHE A 192 9.53 -13.94 12.68
CA PHE A 192 10.39 -14.05 11.51
C PHE A 192 11.64 -13.17 11.62
N LEU A 193 11.51 -11.92 12.09
CA LEU A 193 12.64 -10.99 12.22
C LEU A 193 13.68 -11.48 13.25
N LYS A 194 13.23 -12.15 14.32
CA LYS A 194 14.14 -12.75 15.31
C LYS A 194 14.93 -13.94 14.74
N GLU A 195 14.28 -14.74 13.89
CA GLU A 195 14.87 -15.97 13.32
C GLU A 195 15.77 -15.70 12.11
N SER A 196 15.50 -14.63 11.33
CA SER A 196 16.13 -14.41 10.02
C SER A 196 17.35 -13.48 10.03
N ASN A 197 17.67 -12.82 11.14
CA ASN A 197 18.68 -11.74 11.21
C ASN A 197 18.50 -10.64 10.13
N LEU A 198 17.31 -10.50 9.59
CA LEU A 198 17.00 -9.54 8.55
C LEU A 198 17.05 -8.12 9.14
N TYR A 199 17.67 -7.18 8.44
CA TYR A 199 17.85 -5.78 8.83
C TYR A 199 18.84 -5.52 9.99
N LYS A 200 19.66 -6.49 10.36
CA LYS A 200 20.78 -6.32 11.30
C LYS A 200 22.05 -5.91 10.59
#